data_d09cac76edd27ff182f2ec3074546932
#
_entry.id   d09cac76edd27ff182f2ec3074546932
#
_cell.length_a   1.000
_cell.length_b   1.000
_cell.length_c   1.000
_cell.angle_alpha   90.00
_cell.angle_beta   90.00
_cell.angle_gamma   90.00
#
_symmetry.space_group_name_H-M   'P 1'
#
loop_
_entity.id
_entity.type
_entity.pdbx_description
1 polymer ?
#
loop_
_entity_poly.entity_id
_entity_poly.type
_entity_poly.pdbx_seq_one_letter_code
_entity_poly.pdbx_strand_id
1 'polypeptide(L)'
;MKVGIIMGSSSDKDIMRAAGLVLDEFGVSWSAHIISAHRAPELLREQVAKMEADAVGCFIAGAGLAAHLPGVIASLTTIPVIGVPLKAALDGMDSLLSIVQMPKGIPVATVGINNSTNAALLAVQFLYSRDNDLQNKMKQYRLEMKGKFTKENKEGVTL
;
A
#
# COMPACT_ATOMS: atom_id res chain seq x y z
N MET A 1 -13.35 8.15 4.82
CA MET A 1 -12.75 7.48 3.63
C MET A 1 -12.09 6.20 4.09
N LYS A 2 -12.04 5.18 3.25
CA LYS A 2 -11.59 3.82 3.55
C LYS A 2 -10.45 3.42 2.60
N VAL A 3 -9.54 2.57 3.06
CA VAL A 3 -8.47 1.97 2.21
C VAL A 3 -8.82 0.52 1.90
N GLY A 4 -8.70 0.15 0.64
CA GLY A 4 -8.82 -1.23 0.19
C GLY A 4 -7.44 -1.89 0.09
N ILE A 5 -7.23 -3.02 0.79
CA ILE A 5 -6.00 -3.80 0.68
C ILE A 5 -6.31 -5.08 -0.08
N ILE A 6 -5.58 -5.36 -1.17
CA ILE A 6 -5.71 -6.60 -1.92
C ILE A 6 -4.34 -7.24 -2.08
N MET A 7 -4.25 -8.54 -1.82
CA MET A 7 -3.02 -9.31 -1.98
C MET A 7 -3.26 -10.58 -2.81
N GLY A 8 -2.25 -11.02 -3.54
CA GLY A 8 -2.38 -12.12 -4.50
C GLY A 8 -2.44 -13.51 -3.88
N SER A 9 -1.92 -13.66 -2.65
CA SER A 9 -1.77 -14.94 -1.96
C SER A 9 -1.88 -14.78 -0.45
N SER A 10 -2.21 -15.88 0.24
CA SER A 10 -2.17 -15.94 1.71
C SER A 10 -0.75 -15.81 2.28
N SER A 11 0.28 -16.15 1.52
CA SER A 11 1.69 -15.97 1.89
C SER A 11 2.08 -14.50 2.05
N ASP A 12 1.31 -13.58 1.47
CA ASP A 12 1.61 -12.15 1.47
C ASP A 12 1.13 -11.43 2.74
N LYS A 13 0.32 -12.13 3.56
CA LYS A 13 -0.34 -11.58 4.75
C LYS A 13 0.63 -10.92 5.73
N ASP A 14 1.74 -11.58 6.03
CA ASP A 14 2.65 -11.10 7.09
C ASP A 14 3.27 -9.76 6.70
N ILE A 15 3.65 -9.60 5.44
CA ILE A 15 4.19 -8.34 4.93
C ILE A 15 3.08 -7.29 4.86
N MET A 16 1.91 -7.64 4.32
CA MET A 16 0.81 -6.70 4.13
C MET A 16 0.14 -6.26 5.43
N ARG A 17 0.28 -7.03 6.51
CA ARG A 17 -0.23 -6.71 7.85
C ARG A 17 0.27 -5.37 8.37
N ALA A 18 1.52 -5.00 8.07
CA ALA A 18 2.08 -3.73 8.52
C ALA A 18 1.32 -2.52 7.94
N ALA A 19 0.72 -2.65 6.75
CA ALA A 19 -0.14 -1.60 6.21
C ALA A 19 -1.40 -1.39 7.07
N GLY A 20 -2.06 -2.48 7.48
CA GLY A 20 -3.23 -2.41 8.36
C GLY A 20 -2.91 -1.73 9.69
N LEU A 21 -1.79 -2.11 10.34
CA LEU A 21 -1.37 -1.52 11.61
C LEU A 21 -1.15 0.00 11.51
N VAL A 22 -0.53 0.46 10.44
CA VAL A 22 -0.36 1.91 10.21
C VAL A 22 -1.70 2.60 9.99
N LEU A 23 -2.61 2.01 9.21
CA LEU A 23 -3.93 2.60 8.99
C LEU A 23 -4.73 2.69 10.29
N ASP A 24 -4.63 1.68 11.16
CA ASP A 24 -5.24 1.70 12.50
C ASP A 24 -4.66 2.82 13.37
N GLU A 25 -3.33 3.01 13.39
CA GLU A 25 -2.65 4.10 14.10
C GLU A 25 -3.16 5.48 13.66
N PHE A 26 -3.42 5.66 12.37
CA PHE A 26 -3.98 6.91 11.83
C PHE A 26 -5.51 7.02 11.99
N GLY A 27 -6.19 5.97 12.41
CA GLY A 27 -7.66 5.92 12.52
C GLY A 27 -8.35 5.86 11.16
N VAL A 28 -7.70 5.30 10.15
CA VAL A 28 -8.24 5.13 8.80
C VAL A 28 -8.86 3.74 8.67
N SER A 29 -10.15 3.68 8.38
CA SER A 29 -10.84 2.40 8.14
C SER A 29 -10.28 1.68 6.92
N TRP A 30 -10.18 0.36 6.98
CA TRP A 30 -9.69 -0.45 5.87
C TRP A 30 -10.38 -1.82 5.81
N SER A 31 -10.26 -2.49 4.68
CA SER A 31 -10.61 -3.90 4.52
C SER A 31 -9.58 -4.60 3.65
N ALA A 32 -9.31 -5.89 3.92
CA ALA A 32 -8.31 -6.67 3.21
C ALA A 32 -8.91 -7.92 2.57
N HIS A 33 -8.46 -8.23 1.35
CA HIS A 33 -8.90 -9.39 0.57
C HIS A 33 -7.70 -10.09 -0.08
N ILE A 34 -7.82 -11.42 -0.24
CA ILE A 34 -6.85 -12.24 -0.98
C ILE A 34 -7.50 -12.62 -2.29
N ILE A 35 -7.02 -12.04 -3.40
CA ILE A 35 -7.54 -12.32 -4.73
C ILE A 35 -6.40 -12.30 -5.73
N SER A 36 -6.20 -13.41 -6.42
CA SER A 36 -5.19 -13.51 -7.48
C SER A 36 -5.76 -12.96 -8.79
N ALA A 37 -5.09 -11.96 -9.36
CA ALA A 37 -5.46 -11.41 -10.68
C ALA A 37 -5.38 -12.45 -11.80
N HIS A 38 -4.49 -13.44 -11.68
CA HIS A 38 -4.30 -14.48 -12.69
C HIS A 38 -5.27 -15.66 -12.56
N ARG A 39 -5.69 -15.98 -11.33
CA ARG A 39 -6.49 -17.20 -11.05
C ARG A 39 -7.98 -16.91 -10.86
N ALA A 40 -8.34 -15.68 -10.53
CA ALA A 40 -9.72 -15.26 -10.27
C ALA A 40 -9.96 -13.80 -10.73
N PRO A 41 -9.76 -13.48 -12.03
CA PRO A 41 -9.86 -12.12 -12.54
C PRO A 41 -11.27 -11.54 -12.43
N GLU A 42 -12.31 -12.37 -12.59
CA GLU A 42 -13.70 -11.94 -12.44
C GLU A 42 -14.01 -11.52 -11.00
N LEU A 43 -13.59 -12.33 -10.02
CA LEU A 43 -13.74 -12.01 -8.59
C LEU A 43 -13.01 -10.71 -8.24
N LEU A 44 -11.83 -10.48 -8.82
CA LEU A 44 -11.08 -9.24 -8.62
C LEU A 44 -11.89 -8.04 -9.12
N ARG A 45 -12.48 -8.12 -10.31
CA ARG A 45 -13.31 -7.08 -10.90
C ARG A 45 -14.52 -6.76 -10.02
N GLU A 46 -15.23 -7.78 -9.57
CA GLU A 46 -16.40 -7.66 -8.70
C GLU A 46 -16.02 -7.02 -7.36
N GLN A 47 -14.90 -7.46 -6.76
CA GLN A 47 -14.45 -6.94 -5.48
C GLN A 47 -14.00 -5.48 -5.57
N VAL A 48 -13.29 -5.09 -6.63
CA VAL A 48 -12.90 -3.68 -6.85
C VAL A 48 -14.14 -2.81 -6.97
N ALA A 49 -15.11 -3.19 -7.80
CA ALA A 49 -16.37 -2.45 -7.95
C ALA A 49 -17.16 -2.33 -6.63
N LYS A 50 -17.20 -3.40 -5.83
CA LYS A 50 -17.81 -3.37 -4.50
C LYS A 50 -17.10 -2.41 -3.57
N MET A 51 -15.78 -2.43 -3.54
CA MET A 51 -14.98 -1.53 -2.69
C MET A 51 -15.13 -0.05 -3.11
N GLU A 52 -15.28 0.23 -4.41
CA GLU A 52 -15.61 1.57 -4.89
C GLU A 52 -16.98 2.03 -4.38
N ALA A 53 -17.99 1.16 -4.46
CA ALA A 53 -19.33 1.45 -3.90
C ALA A 53 -19.32 1.68 -2.38
N ASP A 54 -18.38 1.03 -1.66
CA ASP A 54 -18.12 1.20 -0.23
C ASP A 54 -17.24 2.43 0.10
N ALA A 55 -17.09 3.37 -0.83
CA ALA A 55 -16.35 4.62 -0.70
C ALA A 55 -14.85 4.45 -0.36
N VAL A 56 -14.20 3.42 -0.91
CA VAL A 56 -12.73 3.31 -0.87
C VAL A 56 -12.12 4.49 -1.62
N GLY A 57 -11.18 5.17 -0.98
CA GLY A 57 -10.48 6.34 -1.53
C GLY A 57 -9.04 6.05 -2.00
N CYS A 58 -8.52 4.85 -1.70
CA CYS A 58 -7.21 4.39 -2.15
C CYS A 58 -7.12 2.86 -2.05
N PHE A 59 -6.48 2.24 -3.03
CA PHE A 59 -6.12 0.82 -2.98
C PHE A 59 -4.65 0.62 -2.65
N ILE A 60 -4.35 -0.39 -1.81
CA ILE A 60 -2.99 -0.92 -1.60
C ILE A 60 -2.98 -2.35 -2.13
N ALA A 61 -2.13 -2.65 -3.09
CA ALA A 61 -2.08 -3.95 -3.73
C ALA A 61 -0.69 -4.58 -3.61
N GLY A 62 -0.60 -5.73 -2.92
CA GLY A 62 0.64 -6.49 -2.72
C GLY A 62 0.72 -7.69 -3.67
N ALA A 63 1.84 -7.83 -4.40
CA ALA A 63 2.07 -8.95 -5.29
C ALA A 63 3.57 -9.26 -5.45
N GLY A 64 3.89 -10.55 -5.55
CA GLY A 64 5.23 -11.05 -5.86
C GLY A 64 5.31 -11.68 -7.26
N LEU A 65 6.50 -12.09 -7.67
CA LEU A 65 6.78 -12.69 -8.99
C LEU A 65 6.32 -11.76 -10.14
N ALA A 66 5.55 -12.28 -11.10
CA ALA A 66 4.86 -11.50 -12.12
C ALA A 66 3.72 -10.69 -11.47
N ALA A 67 4.07 -9.63 -10.78
CA ALA A 67 3.23 -8.86 -9.87
C ALA A 67 2.22 -7.97 -10.63
N HIS A 68 1.32 -8.57 -11.41
CA HIS A 68 0.36 -7.86 -12.24
C HIS A 68 -0.83 -7.27 -11.46
N LEU A 69 -1.09 -7.74 -10.23
CA LEU A 69 -2.27 -7.37 -9.45
C LEU A 69 -2.44 -5.84 -9.31
N PRO A 70 -1.44 -5.02 -8.96
CA PRO A 70 -1.62 -3.58 -8.84
C PRO A 70 -2.00 -2.92 -10.16
N GLY A 71 -1.37 -3.31 -11.26
CA GLY A 71 -1.67 -2.81 -12.61
C GLY A 71 -3.05 -3.22 -13.09
N VAL A 72 -3.49 -4.45 -12.78
CA VAL A 72 -4.85 -4.91 -13.11
C VAL A 72 -5.89 -4.11 -12.32
N ILE A 73 -5.69 -3.87 -11.02
CA ILE A 73 -6.60 -3.02 -10.24
C ILE A 73 -6.63 -1.61 -10.84
N ALA A 74 -5.48 -1.01 -11.15
CA ALA A 74 -5.42 0.33 -11.74
C ALA A 74 -6.14 0.43 -13.10
N SER A 75 -6.26 -0.67 -13.85
CA SER A 75 -7.04 -0.71 -15.08
C SER A 75 -8.56 -0.81 -14.86
N LEU A 76 -9.00 -1.16 -13.66
CA LEU A 76 -10.41 -1.34 -13.30
C LEU A 76 -11.02 -0.14 -12.59
N THR A 77 -10.21 0.80 -12.10
CA THR A 77 -10.66 1.93 -11.30
C THR A 77 -9.88 3.21 -11.63
N THR A 78 -10.47 4.37 -11.34
CA THR A 78 -9.79 5.66 -11.35
C THR A 78 -9.31 6.10 -9.96
N ILE A 79 -9.59 5.30 -8.93
CA ILE A 79 -9.10 5.53 -7.56
C ILE A 79 -7.59 5.24 -7.51
N PRO A 80 -6.78 6.03 -6.78
CA PRO A 80 -5.34 5.80 -6.67
C PRO A 80 -5.00 4.37 -6.20
N VAL A 81 -4.05 3.75 -6.89
CA VAL A 81 -3.54 2.42 -6.56
C VAL A 81 -2.07 2.53 -6.15
N ILE A 82 -1.73 1.95 -4.99
CA ILE A 82 -0.37 1.84 -4.47
C ILE A 82 0.05 0.38 -4.57
N GLY A 83 1.11 0.11 -5.32
CA GLY A 83 1.68 -1.21 -5.48
C GLY A 83 2.79 -1.47 -4.46
N VAL A 84 2.71 -2.62 -3.80
CA VAL A 84 3.75 -3.14 -2.90
C VAL A 84 4.41 -4.34 -3.57
N PRO A 85 5.64 -4.18 -4.10
CA PRO A 85 6.41 -5.32 -4.59
C PRO A 85 6.72 -6.27 -3.45
N LEU A 86 6.42 -7.56 -3.60
CA LEU A 86 6.71 -8.55 -2.58
C LEU A 86 7.87 -9.43 -3.03
N LYS A 87 8.84 -9.63 -2.12
CA LYS A 87 10.00 -10.47 -2.37
C LYS A 87 9.58 -11.94 -2.44
N ALA A 88 9.79 -12.56 -3.59
CA ALA A 88 9.58 -13.98 -3.82
C ALA A 88 10.76 -14.57 -4.61
N ALA A 89 10.97 -14.15 -5.87
CA ALA A 89 12.14 -14.48 -6.68
C ALA A 89 12.97 -13.22 -6.91
N LEU A 90 14.19 -13.36 -7.45
CA LEU A 90 15.11 -12.27 -7.82
C LEU A 90 15.18 -11.13 -6.77
N ASP A 91 15.10 -11.49 -5.50
CA ASP A 91 15.06 -10.55 -4.37
C ASP A 91 13.96 -9.49 -4.46
N GLY A 92 12.89 -9.75 -5.21
CA GLY A 92 11.76 -8.86 -5.42
C GLY A 92 11.94 -7.86 -6.57
N MET A 93 13.04 -7.92 -7.32
CA MET A 93 13.26 -7.06 -8.49
C MET A 93 12.29 -7.35 -9.61
N ASP A 94 11.91 -8.61 -9.79
CA ASP A 94 10.88 -9.05 -10.73
C ASP A 94 9.53 -8.39 -10.43
N SER A 95 9.10 -8.42 -9.16
CA SER A 95 7.85 -7.80 -8.74
C SER A 95 7.91 -6.27 -8.80
N LEU A 96 9.02 -5.66 -8.40
CA LEU A 96 9.21 -4.22 -8.51
C LEU A 96 9.08 -3.74 -9.96
N LEU A 97 9.78 -4.37 -10.89
CA LEU A 97 9.75 -4.00 -12.30
C LEU A 97 8.38 -4.27 -12.92
N SER A 98 7.70 -5.35 -12.52
CA SER A 98 6.34 -5.66 -12.97
C SER A 98 5.30 -4.61 -12.54
N ILE A 99 5.50 -3.98 -11.38
CA ILE A 99 4.56 -2.98 -10.83
C ILE A 99 4.88 -1.58 -11.34
N VAL A 100 6.15 -1.18 -11.38
CA VAL A 100 6.54 0.21 -11.68
C VAL A 100 6.46 0.55 -13.17
N GLN A 101 6.63 -0.44 -14.06
CA GLN A 101 6.68 -0.24 -15.51
C GLN A 101 5.27 -0.19 -16.15
N MET A 102 4.43 0.73 -15.66
CA MET A 102 3.08 0.90 -16.16
C MET A 102 3.03 1.69 -17.48
N PRO A 103 2.08 1.36 -18.37
CA PRO A 103 1.88 2.09 -19.61
C PRO A 103 1.35 3.50 -19.33
N LYS A 104 1.56 4.41 -20.30
CA LYS A 104 1.01 5.77 -20.26
C LYS A 104 -0.52 5.73 -20.09
N GLY A 105 -1.03 6.46 -19.11
CA GLY A 105 -2.46 6.61 -18.83
C GLY A 105 -2.99 5.76 -17.69
N ILE A 106 -2.27 4.70 -17.26
CA ILE A 106 -2.66 3.83 -16.13
C ILE A 106 -1.54 3.82 -15.09
N PRO A 107 -1.44 4.84 -14.22
CA PRO A 107 -0.37 4.94 -13.23
C PRO A 107 -0.61 4.03 -12.02
N VAL A 108 0.49 3.51 -11.45
CA VAL A 108 0.52 2.87 -10.13
C VAL A 108 1.61 3.52 -9.30
N ALA A 109 1.26 4.04 -8.11
CA ALA A 109 2.25 4.54 -7.17
C ALA A 109 2.97 3.35 -6.53
N THR A 110 4.30 3.23 -6.74
CA THR A 110 5.05 2.05 -6.29
C THR A 110 5.95 2.39 -5.12
N VAL A 111 5.90 1.58 -4.06
CA VAL A 111 6.78 1.70 -2.88
C VAL A 111 7.95 0.71 -2.95
N GLY A 112 8.87 0.77 -2.00
CA GLY A 112 9.99 -0.18 -1.92
C GLY A 112 9.54 -1.63 -1.70
N ILE A 113 10.41 -2.60 -2.03
CA ILE A 113 10.15 -4.04 -1.86
C ILE A 113 9.81 -4.33 -0.40
N ASN A 114 8.75 -5.09 -0.15
CA ASN A 114 8.19 -5.45 1.16
C ASN A 114 7.79 -4.27 2.05
N ASN A 115 7.68 -3.05 1.51
CA ASN A 115 7.43 -1.85 2.30
C ASN A 115 5.93 -1.46 2.34
N SER A 116 5.10 -2.34 2.90
CA SER A 116 3.66 -2.07 3.06
C SER A 116 3.38 -0.94 4.07
N THR A 117 4.28 -0.68 5.02
CA THR A 117 4.23 0.49 5.90
C THR A 117 4.21 1.78 5.10
N ASN A 118 5.14 1.96 4.16
CA ASN A 118 5.17 3.16 3.31
C ASN A 118 3.96 3.24 2.38
N ALA A 119 3.40 2.10 1.96
CA ALA A 119 2.18 2.10 1.17
C ALA A 119 1.00 2.68 1.97
N ALA A 120 0.87 2.30 3.25
CA ALA A 120 -0.16 2.85 4.13
C ALA A 120 0.06 4.34 4.40
N LEU A 121 1.29 4.77 4.68
CA LEU A 121 1.61 6.20 4.86
C LEU A 121 1.31 7.01 3.60
N LEU A 122 1.59 6.47 2.41
CA LEU A 122 1.24 7.11 1.13
C LEU A 122 -0.28 7.16 0.92
N ALA A 123 -1.01 6.09 1.28
CA ALA A 123 -2.48 6.11 1.25
C ALA A 123 -3.05 7.20 2.18
N VAL A 124 -2.53 7.32 3.41
CA VAL A 124 -2.90 8.42 4.33
C VAL A 124 -2.63 9.78 3.68
N GLN A 125 -1.50 9.96 2.96
CA GLN A 125 -1.19 11.21 2.26
C GLN A 125 -2.16 11.52 1.12
N PHE A 126 -2.65 10.54 0.38
CA PHE A 126 -3.71 10.75 -0.62
C PHE A 126 -5.03 11.18 0.03
N LEU A 127 -5.35 10.61 1.19
CA LEU A 127 -6.59 10.90 1.90
C LEU A 127 -6.56 12.24 2.64
N TYR A 128 -5.42 12.63 3.20
CA TYR A 128 -5.34 13.83 4.04
C TYR A 128 -5.52 15.15 3.26
N SER A 129 -5.41 15.15 1.93
CA SER A 129 -5.70 16.35 1.13
C SER A 129 -7.11 16.92 1.36
N ARG A 130 -8.01 16.11 1.94
CA ARG A 130 -9.39 16.45 2.28
C ARG A 130 -9.70 16.30 3.79
N ASP A 131 -8.67 16.10 4.62
CA ASP A 131 -8.81 15.82 6.05
C ASP A 131 -7.65 16.42 6.84
N ASN A 132 -7.92 17.56 7.49
CA ASN A 132 -6.92 18.29 8.28
C ASN A 132 -6.44 17.50 9.51
N ASP A 133 -7.26 16.63 10.08
CA ASP A 133 -6.86 15.79 11.22
C ASP A 133 -5.79 14.78 10.80
N LEU A 134 -6.01 14.07 9.69
CA LEU A 134 -5.01 13.18 9.12
C LEU A 134 -3.71 13.91 8.75
N GLN A 135 -3.81 15.14 8.24
CA GLN A 135 -2.62 15.95 7.95
C GLN A 135 -1.82 16.26 9.23
N ASN A 136 -2.50 16.62 10.33
CA ASN A 136 -1.84 16.90 11.59
C ASN A 136 -1.23 15.63 12.20
N LYS A 137 -1.91 14.49 12.16
CA LYS A 137 -1.37 13.20 12.59
C LYS A 137 -0.11 12.84 11.80
N MET A 138 -0.09 13.05 10.48
CA MET A 138 1.11 12.80 9.66
C MET A 138 2.28 13.71 10.03
N LYS A 139 2.03 14.99 10.33
CA LYS A 139 3.07 15.90 10.81
C LYS A 139 3.63 15.43 12.14
N GLN A 140 2.76 15.04 13.08
CA GLN A 140 3.15 14.54 14.40
C GLN A 140 3.97 13.25 14.28
N TYR A 141 3.54 12.29 13.50
CA TYR A 141 4.27 11.05 13.21
C TYR A 141 5.72 11.33 12.76
N ARG A 142 5.90 12.29 11.83
CA ARG A 142 7.24 12.66 11.35
C ARG A 142 8.08 13.38 12.41
N LEU A 143 7.46 14.18 13.28
CA LEU A 143 8.14 14.82 14.39
C LEU A 143 8.64 13.81 15.41
N GLU A 144 7.84 12.82 15.75
CA GLU A 144 8.20 11.73 16.67
C GLU A 144 9.35 10.89 16.10
N MET A 145 9.29 10.54 14.81
CA MET A 145 10.39 9.86 14.14
C MET A 145 11.69 10.67 14.21
N LYS A 146 11.63 11.96 13.91
CA LYS A 146 12.79 12.86 14.04
C LYS A 146 13.30 12.93 15.48
N GLY A 147 12.40 12.96 16.46
CA GLY A 147 12.75 12.98 17.89
C GLY A 147 13.55 11.75 18.31
N LYS A 148 13.17 10.56 17.85
CA LYS A 148 13.91 9.31 18.11
C LYS A 148 15.35 9.40 17.61
N PHE A 149 15.56 9.76 16.35
CA PHE A 149 16.91 9.91 15.78
C PHE A 149 17.73 11.00 16.49
N THR A 150 17.09 12.10 16.89
CA THR A 150 17.79 13.17 17.64
C THR A 150 18.27 12.69 18.99
N LYS A 151 17.47 11.86 19.68
CA LYS A 151 17.83 11.26 20.97
C LYS A 151 18.97 10.27 20.82
N GLU A 152 18.85 9.30 19.90
CA GLU A 152 19.89 8.30 19.60
C GLU A 152 21.23 8.95 19.24
N ASN A 153 21.21 10.03 18.43
CA ASN A 153 22.42 10.75 18.05
C ASN A 153 23.08 11.48 19.24
N LYS A 154 22.30 11.96 20.23
CA LYS A 154 22.85 12.59 21.43
C LYS A 154 23.47 11.60 22.39
N GLU A 155 22.91 10.39 22.50
CA GLU A 155 23.39 9.33 23.37
C GLU A 155 24.63 8.64 22.76
N GLY A 156 24.89 8.81 21.49
CA GLY A 156 25.93 8.14 20.73
C GLY A 156 25.62 6.67 20.46
N VAL A 157 26.41 6.04 19.62
CA VAL A 157 26.28 4.61 19.29
C VAL A 157 27.61 3.93 19.55
N THR A 158 27.59 2.84 20.31
CA THR A 158 28.73 1.94 20.44
C THR A 158 28.64 0.91 19.30
N LEU A 159 29.67 0.80 18.46
CA LEU A 159 29.76 -0.16 17.36
C LEU A 159 30.39 -1.47 17.83
#